data_23c7d14ef1efccdbe0bb2e261bc6d84a
#
_entry.id   23c7d14ef1efccdbe0bb2e261bc6d84a
#
_cell.length_a   1.000
_cell.length_b   1.000
_cell.length_c   1.000
_cell.angle_alpha   90.00
_cell.angle_beta   90.00
_cell.angle_gamma   90.00
#
_symmetry.space_group_name_H-M   'P 1'
#
loop_
_entity.id
_entity.type
_entity.pdbx_description
1 polymer ?
#
loop_
_entity_poly.entity_id
_entity_poly.type
_entity_poly.pdbx_seq_one_letter_code
_entity_poly.pdbx_strand_id
1 'polypeptide(L)'
;MKVISAEALAKVATYGAIVEALREGFRADIATPVRHHHETSAVSTLLLMPAWSMEWTGLKTVVVKTDNAVKNLPTVQASYLLIRNDTGETVA
;
A
#
# COMPACT_ATOMS: atom_id res chain seq x y z
N MET A 1 14.72 3.71 8.10
CA MET A 1 13.72 3.24 7.13
C MET A 1 14.41 2.60 5.94
N LYS A 2 13.94 1.44 5.56
CA LYS A 2 14.47 0.69 4.40
C LYS A 2 13.60 0.95 3.17
N VAL A 3 14.20 1.34 2.06
CA VAL A 3 13.49 1.48 0.78
C VAL A 3 13.53 0.17 0.03
N ILE A 4 12.37 -0.41 -0.27
CA ILE A 4 12.23 -1.66 -1.01
C ILE A 4 11.63 -1.35 -2.38
N SER A 5 12.37 -1.63 -3.45
CA SER A 5 11.90 -1.42 -4.81
C SER A 5 10.85 -2.46 -5.22
N ALA A 6 10.04 -2.14 -6.22
CA ALA A 6 9.10 -3.10 -6.79
C ALA A 6 9.82 -4.36 -7.31
N GLU A 7 11.01 -4.20 -7.89
CA GLU A 7 11.84 -5.31 -8.37
C GLU A 7 12.29 -6.22 -7.23
N ALA A 8 12.78 -5.65 -6.13
CA ALA A 8 13.19 -6.41 -4.95
C ALA A 8 12.01 -7.14 -4.32
N LEU A 9 10.85 -6.47 -4.26
CA LEU A 9 9.62 -7.05 -3.72
C LEU A 9 9.14 -8.24 -4.57
N ALA A 10 9.19 -8.12 -5.89
CA ALA A 10 8.75 -9.17 -6.81
C ALA A 10 9.52 -10.49 -6.63
N LYS A 11 10.78 -10.42 -6.18
CA LYS A 11 11.60 -11.62 -5.94
C LYS A 11 11.09 -12.47 -4.76
N VAL A 12 10.45 -11.86 -3.78
CA VAL A 12 9.95 -12.55 -2.58
C VAL A 12 8.43 -12.69 -2.57
N ALA A 13 7.72 -11.82 -3.26
CA ALA A 13 6.26 -11.81 -3.33
C ALA A 13 5.75 -12.73 -4.45
N THR A 14 6.01 -14.02 -4.32
CA THR A 14 5.48 -15.04 -5.24
C THR A 14 3.98 -15.24 -5.00
N TYR A 15 3.26 -15.79 -5.98
CA TYR A 15 1.84 -16.10 -5.82
C TYR A 15 1.57 -16.98 -4.59
N GLY A 16 2.38 -18.03 -4.40
CA GLY A 16 2.24 -18.92 -3.24
C GLY A 16 2.44 -18.19 -1.90
N ALA A 17 3.48 -17.36 -1.81
CA ALA A 17 3.77 -16.58 -0.60
C ALA A 17 2.66 -15.55 -0.33
N ILE A 18 2.15 -14.87 -1.35
CA ILE A 18 1.05 -13.90 -1.23
C ILE A 18 -0.23 -14.60 -0.78
N VAL A 19 -0.58 -15.75 -1.37
CA VAL A 19 -1.77 -16.52 -0.98
C VAL A 19 -1.71 -16.91 0.50
N GLU A 20 -0.56 -17.42 0.97
CA GLU A 20 -0.40 -17.79 2.38
C GLU A 20 -0.46 -16.57 3.31
N ALA A 21 0.18 -15.47 2.94
CA ALA A 21 0.13 -14.22 3.72
C ALA A 21 -1.31 -13.68 3.81
N LEU A 22 -2.07 -13.70 2.72
CA LEU A 22 -3.46 -13.28 2.71
C LEU A 22 -4.35 -14.22 3.54
N ARG A 23 -4.11 -15.53 3.48
CA ARG A 23 -4.85 -16.51 4.28
C ARG A 23 -4.66 -16.25 5.76
N GLU A 24 -3.45 -16.00 6.21
CA GLU A 24 -3.16 -15.60 7.60
C GLU A 24 -3.75 -14.23 7.93
N GLY A 25 -3.60 -13.26 7.04
CA GLY A 25 -4.12 -11.91 7.21
C GLY A 25 -5.64 -11.86 7.39
N PHE A 26 -6.39 -12.67 6.64
CA PHE A 26 -7.86 -12.75 6.78
C PHE A 26 -8.31 -13.44 8.07
N ARG A 27 -7.43 -14.19 8.71
CA ARG A 27 -7.69 -14.80 10.04
C ARG A 27 -7.28 -13.90 11.19
N ALA A 28 -6.41 -12.94 10.93
CA ALA A 28 -5.91 -12.00 11.94
C ALA A 28 -6.94 -10.89 12.20
N ASP A 29 -6.85 -10.30 13.39
CA ASP A 29 -7.65 -9.13 13.77
C ASP A 29 -6.97 -7.88 13.22
N ILE A 30 -7.41 -7.43 12.04
CA ILE A 30 -6.86 -6.28 11.33
C ILE A 30 -7.94 -5.22 11.20
N ALA A 31 -7.66 -4.01 11.70
CA ALA A 31 -8.52 -2.86 11.51
C ALA A 31 -8.27 -2.23 10.13
N THR A 32 -9.35 -2.06 9.37
CA THR A 32 -9.31 -1.46 8.03
C THR A 32 -10.38 -0.38 7.93
N PRO A 33 -10.09 0.85 8.37
CA PRO A 33 -11.06 1.94 8.28
C PRO A 33 -11.38 2.31 6.84
N VAL A 34 -12.43 3.09 6.65
CA VAL A 34 -12.78 3.62 5.33
C VAL A 34 -11.61 4.48 4.81
N ARG A 35 -11.21 4.22 3.58
CA ARG A 35 -10.13 4.97 2.93
C ARG A 35 -10.48 6.44 2.75
N HIS A 36 -9.47 7.30 2.80
CA HIS A 36 -9.60 8.67 2.34
C HIS A 36 -9.57 8.70 0.82
N HIS A 37 -10.48 9.46 0.24
CA HIS A 37 -10.63 9.62 -1.19
C HIS A 37 -10.74 11.12 -1.50
N HIS A 38 -9.76 11.66 -2.21
CA HIS A 38 -9.67 13.09 -2.53
C HIS A 38 -9.44 13.30 -4.01
N GLU A 39 -10.30 14.05 -4.66
CA GLU A 39 -10.06 14.54 -6.00
C GLU A 39 -9.11 15.74 -5.91
N THR A 40 -7.84 15.54 -6.30
CA THR A 40 -6.84 16.60 -6.26
C THR A 40 -6.86 17.49 -7.51
N SER A 41 -7.46 17.00 -8.59
CA SER A 41 -7.73 17.74 -9.81
C SER A 41 -8.80 17.00 -10.62
N ALA A 42 -9.22 17.55 -11.75
CA ALA A 42 -10.16 16.89 -12.67
C ALA A 42 -9.63 15.55 -13.22
N VAL A 43 -8.32 15.33 -13.21
CA VAL A 43 -7.65 14.13 -13.76
C VAL A 43 -6.86 13.35 -12.71
N SER A 44 -6.96 13.72 -11.44
CA SER A 44 -6.15 13.11 -10.38
C SER A 44 -6.96 12.84 -9.13
N THR A 45 -6.82 11.63 -8.58
CA THR A 45 -7.42 11.20 -7.32
C THR A 45 -6.34 10.66 -6.40
N LEU A 46 -6.35 11.10 -5.15
CA LEU A 46 -5.49 10.56 -4.09
C LEU A 46 -6.33 9.66 -3.17
N LEU A 47 -5.83 8.45 -2.94
CA LEU A 47 -6.39 7.51 -1.96
C LEU A 47 -5.39 7.29 -0.85
N LEU A 48 -5.84 7.37 0.41
CA LEU A 48 -5.06 6.99 1.59
C LEU A 48 -5.76 5.81 2.25
N MET A 49 -5.05 4.70 2.35
CA MET A 49 -5.60 3.42 2.79
C MET A 49 -4.81 2.86 3.97
N PRO A 50 -5.12 3.30 5.20
CA PRO A 50 -4.48 2.74 6.39
C PRO A 50 -5.10 1.40 6.79
N ALA A 51 -4.28 0.55 7.42
CA ALA A 51 -4.72 -0.65 8.10
C ALA A 51 -3.74 -0.98 9.21
N TRP A 52 -4.19 -1.61 10.28
CA TRP A 52 -3.28 -2.00 11.36
C TRP A 52 -3.72 -3.28 12.06
N SER A 53 -2.74 -3.97 12.58
CA SER A 53 -2.87 -5.08 13.51
C SER A 53 -2.32 -4.67 14.88
N MET A 54 -2.13 -5.63 15.78
CA MET A 54 -1.46 -5.37 17.06
C MET A 54 0.00 -4.94 16.85
N GLU A 55 0.70 -5.55 15.91
CA GLU A 55 2.14 -5.39 15.73
C GLU A 55 2.51 -4.33 14.69
N TRP A 56 1.69 -4.17 13.65
CA TRP A 56 2.04 -3.41 12.46
C TRP A 56 0.95 -2.44 12.04
N THR A 57 1.37 -1.29 11.57
CA THR A 57 0.53 -0.36 10.82
C THR A 57 1.05 -0.26 9.40
N GLY A 58 0.16 -0.36 8.43
CA GLY A 58 0.45 -0.14 7.02
C GLY A 58 -0.32 1.06 6.48
N LEU A 59 0.32 1.87 5.66
CA LEU A 59 -0.34 2.95 4.93
C LEU A 59 -0.02 2.82 3.44
N LYS A 60 -1.04 2.50 2.65
CA LYS A 60 -0.96 2.53 1.20
C LYS A 60 -1.44 3.89 0.70
N THR A 61 -0.61 4.56 -0.08
CA THR A 61 -0.98 5.76 -0.82
C THR A 61 -1.14 5.40 -2.29
N VAL A 62 -2.21 5.84 -2.91
CA VAL A 62 -2.47 5.58 -4.34
C VAL A 62 -2.84 6.88 -5.02
N VAL A 63 -2.20 7.15 -6.14
CA VAL A 63 -2.60 8.23 -7.05
C VAL A 63 -3.13 7.62 -8.33
N VAL A 64 -4.35 7.96 -8.68
CA VAL A 64 -4.96 7.62 -9.97
C VAL A 64 -4.90 8.86 -10.84
N LYS A 65 -4.13 8.81 -11.91
CA LYS A 65 -3.89 9.92 -12.82
C LYS A 65 -4.38 9.55 -14.22
N THR A 66 -5.60 9.97 -14.56
CA THR A 66 -6.28 9.51 -15.79
C THR A 66 -5.64 10.01 -17.08
N ASP A 67 -4.93 11.15 -17.02
CA ASP A 67 -4.23 11.70 -18.19
C ASP A 67 -2.81 11.11 -18.40
N ASN A 68 -2.35 10.19 -17.54
CA ASN A 68 -1.05 9.54 -17.72
C ASN A 68 -1.00 8.60 -18.93
N ALA A 69 -2.13 8.06 -19.37
CA ALA A 69 -2.18 7.16 -20.51
C ALA A 69 -1.63 7.83 -21.80
N VAL A 70 -1.93 9.10 -22.04
CA VAL A 70 -1.43 9.84 -23.20
C VAL A 70 0.07 10.15 -23.11
N LYS A 71 0.67 10.02 -21.92
CA LYS A 71 2.11 10.22 -21.67
C LYS A 71 2.87 8.89 -21.61
N ASN A 72 2.22 7.76 -21.86
CA ASN A 72 2.77 6.40 -21.67
C ASN A 72 3.24 6.13 -20.24
N LEU A 73 2.58 6.73 -19.25
CA LEU A 73 2.83 6.50 -17.83
C LEU A 73 1.69 5.69 -17.23
N PRO A 74 1.97 4.89 -16.16
CA PRO A 74 0.92 4.18 -15.46
C PRO A 74 -0.15 5.12 -14.91
N THR A 75 -1.41 4.77 -15.12
CA THR A 75 -2.54 5.53 -14.57
C THR A 75 -2.60 5.43 -13.05
N VAL A 76 -2.24 4.28 -12.49
CA VAL A 76 -2.23 4.03 -11.06
C VAL A 76 -0.79 3.91 -10.57
N GLN A 77 -0.43 4.74 -9.60
CA GLN A 77 0.86 4.66 -8.92
C GLN A 77 0.64 4.58 -7.42
N ALA A 78 1.35 3.68 -6.75
CA ALA A 78 1.16 3.43 -5.34
C ALA A 78 2.50 3.33 -4.61
N SER A 79 2.46 3.70 -3.32
CA SER A 79 3.54 3.51 -2.38
C SER A 79 2.98 2.92 -1.08
N TYR A 80 3.81 2.27 -0.30
CA TYR A 80 3.40 1.64 0.95
C TYR A 80 4.41 1.95 2.05
N LEU A 81 3.91 2.34 3.23
CA LEU A 81 4.72 2.49 4.43
C LEU A 81 4.37 1.40 5.42
N LEU A 82 5.39 0.79 6.02
CA LEU A 82 5.25 -0.21 7.07
C LEU A 82 5.85 0.35 8.38
N ILE A 83 5.04 0.38 9.42
CA ILE A 83 5.37 1.01 10.71
C ILE A 83 5.22 -0.03 11.81
N ARG A 84 6.19 -0.10 12.70
CA ARG A 84 6.11 -0.90 13.91
C ARG A 84 5.27 -0.20 14.96
N ASN A 85 4.28 -0.89 15.54
CA ASN A 85 3.40 -0.26 16.51
C ASN A 85 4.03 -0.09 17.89
N ASP A 86 4.99 -0.94 18.25
CA ASP A 86 5.67 -0.86 19.54
C ASP A 86 6.58 0.37 19.69
N THR A 87 7.13 0.87 18.59
CA THR A 87 8.06 2.01 18.58
C THR A 87 7.57 3.20 17.77
N GLY A 88 6.62 3.02 16.88
CA GLY A 88 6.21 4.04 15.91
C GLY A 88 7.22 4.23 14.76
N GLU A 89 8.25 3.39 14.68
CA GLU A 89 9.28 3.49 13.65
C GLU A 89 8.75 3.04 12.29
N THR A 90 8.97 3.87 11.28
CA THR A 90 8.75 3.47 9.89
C THR A 90 9.93 2.61 9.44
N VAL A 91 9.71 1.32 9.25
CA VAL A 91 10.79 0.37 8.92
C VAL A 91 11.00 0.19 7.43
N ALA A 92 9.94 0.42 6.65
CA ALA A 92 10.00 0.32 5.20
C ALA A 92 8.90 1.13 4.53
#